data_fe4b300e760761053d8ea08344f7332f
#
_entry.id   fe4b300e760761053d8ea08344f7332f
#
_cell.length_a   1.000
_cell.length_b   1.000
_cell.length_c   1.000
_cell.angle_alpha   90.00
_cell.angle_beta   90.00
_cell.angle_gamma   90.00
#
_symmetry.space_group_name_H-M   'P 1'
#
loop_
_entity.id
_entity.type
_entity.pdbx_description
1 polymer ?
#
loop_
_entity_poly.entity_id
_entity_poly.type
_entity_poly.pdbx_seq_one_letter_code
_entity_poly.pdbx_strand_id
1 'polypeptide(L)'
;MELLLHQWGDWPELYRNTDKTEATEIVIIDSQMNYRGKLDTYLAYESIITLFVSLAVFMSLKNAKYDFSQNYNGYVSSILVLQFVSFLCALLLATAFTDLIKIITGMNYAVIVLLLVQSLGTGVLAVYNAHIGLSFSYKRYLKIAAFNSVGNIFFSLILIFWLFNQQRAFGRILGTAIPYFFIIFYVWHYFFKQAKPVISKRYWRYALAFSIPLIPHAISQVILNQFDRIMISNMVGVSESGIYSFAYNILAIILVIMGAVDNVWGPWFYKKMHDGDEIAIKKESSNYIIGMLFLCLVVLLIAPELIKLLGPKEYWDSIYCVVPLVMAGFFTFLYTIPCQIEYYYKKTIFIAFGTFLAAVINIIMNYIFINAYGYVAAAYTTFLSYVLYFIFHYLLAKYIEGKQLFDTPIIVCSSIVLCVVGTLAILLINHWLIRLVLLLLVIICACIWGRKYFKFDNIKKRMER
;
A
#
# COMPACT_ATOMS: atom_id res chain seq x y z
N MET A 1 33.24 -8.22 13.93
CA MET A 1 31.80 -8.58 14.04
C MET A 1 31.28 -8.34 15.46
N GLU A 2 32.02 -8.64 16.51
CA GLU A 2 31.66 -8.32 17.92
C GLU A 2 31.59 -6.82 18.24
N LEU A 3 32.46 -6.01 17.67
CA LEU A 3 32.49 -4.54 17.89
C LEU A 3 31.28 -3.78 17.28
N LEU A 4 30.60 -4.35 16.29
CA LEU A 4 29.43 -3.74 15.66
C LEU A 4 28.11 -3.99 16.43
N LEU A 5 28.11 -4.94 17.35
CA LEU A 5 26.93 -5.40 18.07
C LEU A 5 26.74 -4.70 19.43
N HIS A 6 27.82 -4.09 19.98
CA HIS A 6 27.80 -3.49 21.33
C HIS A 6 27.09 -2.14 21.43
N GLN A 7 26.86 -1.43 20.32
CA GLN A 7 26.29 -0.07 20.34
C GLN A 7 24.76 0.02 20.33
N TRP A 8 24.05 -1.11 20.30
CA TRP A 8 22.58 -1.12 20.40
C TRP A 8 22.07 -1.48 21.81
N GLY A 9 22.97 -1.57 22.79
CA GLY A 9 22.73 -2.11 24.12
C GLY A 9 22.48 -1.11 25.25
N ASP A 10 22.82 0.17 25.09
CA ASP A 10 22.84 1.09 26.23
C ASP A 10 21.57 1.96 26.28
N TRP A 11 20.58 1.50 27.00
CA TRP A 11 19.55 2.33 27.63
C TRP A 11 19.61 2.15 29.14
N PRO A 12 19.44 3.24 29.96
CA PRO A 12 19.76 3.23 31.37
C PRO A 12 18.90 2.29 32.19
N GLU A 13 19.53 1.61 33.11
CA GLU A 13 18.93 0.83 34.20
C GLU A 13 18.02 1.72 35.08
N LEU A 14 16.71 1.64 34.84
CA LEU A 14 15.71 2.11 35.81
C LEU A 14 14.68 0.99 35.93
N TYR A 15 14.88 0.12 36.89
CA TYR A 15 13.89 -0.63 37.68
C TYR A 15 14.58 -1.84 38.35
N ARG A 16 15.07 -1.63 39.53
CA ARG A 16 15.38 -2.70 40.49
C ARG A 16 14.30 -2.67 41.57
N ASN A 17 13.59 -3.77 41.68
CA ASN A 17 12.67 -4.25 42.74
C ASN A 17 11.20 -4.31 42.35
N THR A 18 10.81 -5.44 41.78
CA THR A 18 9.47 -6.00 41.91
C THR A 18 9.56 -7.55 41.86
N ASP A 19 8.60 -8.27 42.48
CA ASP A 19 8.59 -9.70 42.65
C ASP A 19 8.92 -10.50 41.37
N LYS A 20 9.68 -11.59 41.52
CA LYS A 20 10.28 -12.35 40.41
C LYS A 20 9.31 -12.86 39.33
N THR A 21 8.05 -12.99 39.59
CA THR A 21 7.02 -13.44 38.64
C THR A 21 6.49 -12.28 37.77
N GLU A 22 6.17 -11.15 38.37
CA GLU A 22 5.76 -9.94 37.63
C GLU A 22 6.95 -9.35 36.84
N ALA A 23 8.16 -9.37 37.39
CA ALA A 23 9.37 -8.90 36.70
C ALA A 23 9.67 -9.72 35.43
N THR A 24 9.37 -11.03 35.41
CA THR A 24 9.62 -11.86 34.24
C THR A 24 8.60 -11.57 33.12
N GLU A 25 7.33 -11.35 33.44
CA GLU A 25 6.30 -10.95 32.47
C GLU A 25 6.56 -9.53 31.93
N ILE A 26 6.89 -8.58 32.78
CA ILE A 26 7.24 -7.19 32.38
C ILE A 26 8.49 -7.16 31.49
N VAL A 27 9.53 -7.93 31.80
CA VAL A 27 10.75 -8.03 30.96
C VAL A 27 10.46 -8.68 29.61
N ILE A 28 9.56 -9.68 29.55
CA ILE A 28 9.16 -10.30 28.29
C ILE A 28 8.31 -9.34 27.45
N ILE A 29 7.39 -8.60 28.05
CA ILE A 29 6.56 -7.59 27.37
C ILE A 29 7.44 -6.42 26.88
N ASP A 30 8.35 -5.92 27.70
CA ASP A 30 9.26 -4.81 27.33
C ASP A 30 10.24 -5.22 26.22
N SER A 31 10.77 -6.44 26.26
CA SER A 31 11.63 -6.96 25.19
C SER A 31 10.86 -7.19 23.88
N GLN A 32 9.60 -7.58 23.94
CA GLN A 32 8.74 -7.73 22.73
C GLN A 32 8.31 -6.37 22.16
N MET A 33 8.00 -5.39 23.00
CA MET A 33 7.69 -4.03 22.55
C MET A 33 8.91 -3.35 21.90
N ASN A 34 10.11 -3.48 22.50
CA ASN A 34 11.35 -2.98 21.94
C ASN A 34 11.71 -3.65 20.59
N TYR A 35 11.46 -4.97 20.49
CA TYR A 35 11.62 -5.72 19.23
C TYR A 35 10.69 -5.21 18.11
N ARG A 36 9.38 -5.05 18.40
CA ARG A 36 8.40 -4.54 17.43
C ARG A 36 8.72 -3.10 17.03
N GLY A 37 9.01 -2.22 17.98
CA GLY A 37 9.33 -0.84 17.70
C GLY A 37 10.52 -0.67 16.76
N LYS A 38 11.58 -1.46 16.93
CA LYS A 38 12.76 -1.45 16.03
C LYS A 38 12.42 -1.93 14.62
N LEU A 39 11.61 -2.99 14.50
CA LEU A 39 11.18 -3.50 13.19
C LEU A 39 10.25 -2.51 12.48
N ASP A 40 9.27 -1.96 13.19
CA ASP A 40 8.32 -1.01 12.62
C ASP A 40 9.00 0.27 12.16
N THR A 41 9.97 0.75 12.92
CA THR A 41 10.85 1.89 12.55
C THR A 41 11.63 1.57 11.27
N TYR A 42 12.24 0.39 11.18
CA TYR A 42 12.97 -0.04 9.99
C TYR A 42 12.05 -0.10 8.75
N LEU A 43 10.86 -0.69 8.87
CA LEU A 43 9.89 -0.80 7.77
C LEU A 43 9.36 0.57 7.34
N ALA A 44 9.16 1.50 8.28
CA ALA A 44 8.78 2.87 7.97
C ALA A 44 9.85 3.59 7.16
N TYR A 45 11.12 3.51 7.57
CA TYR A 45 12.22 4.06 6.79
C TYR A 45 12.40 3.36 5.44
N GLU A 46 12.24 2.03 5.38
CA GLU A 46 12.34 1.26 4.13
C GLU A 46 11.30 1.74 3.10
N SER A 47 10.07 1.96 3.52
CA SER A 47 9.01 2.43 2.61
C SER A 47 9.33 3.80 2.00
N ILE A 48 9.92 4.70 2.76
CA ILE A 48 10.30 6.05 2.29
C ILE A 48 11.57 5.98 1.42
N ILE A 49 12.62 5.31 1.91
CA ILE A 49 13.93 5.27 1.21
C ILE A 49 13.81 4.51 -0.10
N THR A 50 12.95 3.49 -0.18
CA THR A 50 12.66 2.79 -1.44
C THR A 50 12.21 3.75 -2.55
N LEU A 51 11.45 4.79 -2.25
CA LEU A 51 11.01 5.77 -3.25
C LEU A 51 12.19 6.53 -3.86
N PHE A 52 13.18 6.86 -3.04
CA PHE A 52 14.38 7.57 -3.49
C PHE A 52 15.38 6.64 -4.17
N VAL A 53 15.62 5.46 -3.65
CA VAL A 53 16.53 4.48 -4.25
C VAL A 53 15.98 3.96 -5.57
N SER A 54 14.69 3.63 -5.63
CA SER A 54 14.05 3.15 -6.86
C SER A 54 13.68 4.25 -7.84
N LEU A 55 13.68 5.54 -7.40
CA LEU A 55 13.19 6.70 -8.16
C LEU A 55 11.77 6.48 -8.71
N ALA A 56 11.02 5.54 -8.16
CA ALA A 56 9.68 5.13 -8.57
C ALA A 56 9.54 4.85 -10.09
N VAL A 57 10.66 4.53 -10.78
CA VAL A 57 10.70 4.43 -12.26
C VAL A 57 9.81 3.33 -12.83
N PHE A 58 9.41 2.34 -12.02
CA PHE A 58 8.47 1.30 -12.43
C PHE A 58 7.11 1.87 -12.89
N MET A 59 6.71 3.03 -12.38
CA MET A 59 5.46 3.69 -12.74
C MET A 59 5.43 4.14 -14.21
N SER A 60 6.60 4.39 -14.83
CA SER A 60 6.72 4.80 -16.22
C SER A 60 6.53 3.66 -17.23
N LEU A 61 6.59 2.38 -16.79
CA LEU A 61 6.63 1.23 -17.70
C LEU A 61 5.37 1.08 -18.55
N LYS A 62 4.20 1.43 -18.00
CA LYS A 62 2.92 1.33 -18.71
C LYS A 62 2.94 2.21 -19.98
N ASN A 63 3.36 3.46 -19.85
CA ASN A 63 3.48 4.38 -20.97
C ASN A 63 4.66 4.00 -21.88
N ALA A 64 5.80 3.64 -21.29
CA ALA A 64 7.00 3.28 -22.04
C ALA A 64 6.79 2.06 -22.96
N LYS A 65 5.90 1.13 -22.61
CA LYS A 65 5.57 -0.01 -23.46
C LYS A 65 5.00 0.40 -24.81
N TYR A 66 4.25 1.49 -24.87
CA TYR A 66 3.69 2.03 -26.11
C TYR A 66 4.65 3.00 -26.78
N ASP A 67 5.28 3.90 -26.01
CA ASP A 67 6.19 4.93 -26.56
C ASP A 67 7.51 4.36 -27.10
N PHE A 68 7.98 3.24 -26.54
CA PHE A 68 9.22 2.55 -26.94
C PHE A 68 8.96 1.12 -27.41
N SER A 69 7.82 0.86 -28.07
CA SER A 69 7.38 -0.47 -28.47
C SER A 69 8.44 -1.29 -29.19
N GLN A 70 9.27 -0.66 -30.06
CA GLN A 70 10.35 -1.33 -30.82
C GLN A 70 11.55 -1.73 -29.95
N ASN A 71 11.81 -1.03 -28.83
CA ASN A 71 12.97 -1.29 -27.97
C ASN A 71 12.60 -1.21 -26.48
N TYR A 72 11.45 -1.76 -26.12
CA TYR A 72 10.95 -1.75 -24.75
C TYR A 72 11.89 -2.46 -23.76
N ASN A 73 12.47 -3.61 -24.14
CA ASN A 73 13.41 -4.32 -23.28
C ASN A 73 14.71 -3.52 -23.05
N GLY A 74 15.16 -2.75 -24.05
CA GLY A 74 16.28 -1.81 -23.90
C GLY A 74 15.94 -0.67 -22.93
N TYR A 75 14.70 -0.17 -22.95
CA TYR A 75 14.22 0.79 -21.96
C TYR A 75 14.25 0.21 -20.56
N VAL A 76 13.68 -0.99 -20.34
CA VAL A 76 13.64 -1.65 -19.03
C VAL A 76 15.05 -1.91 -18.51
N SER A 77 15.96 -2.43 -19.34
CA SER A 77 17.36 -2.64 -18.94
C SER A 77 18.05 -1.33 -18.53
N SER A 78 17.76 -0.23 -19.24
CA SER A 78 18.34 1.08 -18.93
C SER A 78 17.84 1.66 -17.60
N ILE A 79 16.55 1.50 -17.25
CA ILE A 79 16.02 2.00 -15.97
C ILE A 79 16.48 1.15 -14.77
N LEU A 80 16.75 -0.14 -14.98
CA LEU A 80 17.38 -0.99 -13.94
C LEU A 80 18.81 -0.51 -13.63
N VAL A 81 19.57 -0.09 -14.67
CA VAL A 81 20.88 0.57 -14.48
C VAL A 81 20.71 1.89 -13.73
N LEU A 82 19.69 2.70 -14.05
CA LEU A 82 19.40 3.94 -13.32
C LEU A 82 19.13 3.71 -11.84
N GLN A 83 18.32 2.69 -11.48
CA GLN A 83 18.08 2.32 -10.09
C GLN A 83 19.38 1.91 -9.37
N PHE A 84 20.24 1.16 -10.05
CA PHE A 84 21.53 0.77 -9.48
C PHE A 84 22.45 1.98 -9.24
N VAL A 85 22.50 2.91 -10.18
CA VAL A 85 23.24 4.18 -10.01
C VAL A 85 22.68 4.98 -8.83
N SER A 86 21.36 5.10 -8.71
CA SER A 86 20.70 5.76 -7.59
C SER A 86 21.05 5.09 -6.25
N PHE A 87 21.05 3.75 -6.21
CA PHE A 87 21.48 2.99 -5.04
C PHE A 87 22.95 3.29 -4.66
N LEU A 88 23.86 3.32 -5.64
CA LEU A 88 25.26 3.66 -5.38
C LEU A 88 25.41 5.08 -4.84
N CYS A 89 24.67 6.05 -5.39
CA CYS A 89 24.65 7.42 -4.87
C CYS A 89 24.12 7.44 -3.42
N ALA A 90 23.04 6.73 -3.12
CA ALA A 90 22.49 6.63 -1.77
C ALA A 90 23.46 5.96 -0.80
N LEU A 91 24.18 4.92 -1.24
CA LEU A 91 25.21 4.24 -0.45
C LEU A 91 26.40 5.18 -0.16
N LEU A 92 26.87 5.92 -1.15
CA LEU A 92 27.94 6.93 -0.98
C LEU A 92 27.51 8.03 0.00
N LEU A 93 26.28 8.54 -0.11
CA LEU A 93 25.74 9.51 0.84
C LEU A 93 25.64 8.92 2.25
N ALA A 94 25.17 7.68 2.38
CA ALA A 94 25.07 7.01 3.67
C ALA A 94 26.45 6.78 4.32
N THR A 95 27.48 6.49 3.54
CA THR A 95 28.86 6.38 4.06
C THR A 95 29.44 7.74 4.43
N ALA A 96 29.22 8.77 3.61
CA ALA A 96 29.73 10.14 3.88
C ALA A 96 29.07 10.79 5.11
N PHE A 97 27.80 10.51 5.37
CA PHE A 97 26.99 11.12 6.44
C PHE A 97 26.54 10.11 7.49
N THR A 98 27.33 9.06 7.74
CA THR A 98 26.98 7.95 8.65
C THR A 98 26.56 8.45 10.04
N ASP A 99 27.31 9.37 10.66
CA ASP A 99 27.00 9.86 11.99
C ASP A 99 25.69 10.65 12.04
N LEU A 100 25.43 11.49 11.04
CA LEU A 100 24.17 12.24 10.95
C LEU A 100 22.97 11.29 10.78
N ILE A 101 23.10 10.30 9.90
CA ILE A 101 22.02 9.32 9.65
C ILE A 101 21.78 8.48 10.90
N LYS A 102 22.83 8.09 11.62
CA LYS A 102 22.74 7.38 12.90
C LYS A 102 21.99 8.21 13.95
N ILE A 103 22.26 9.51 14.05
CA ILE A 103 21.55 10.42 14.97
C ILE A 103 20.07 10.50 14.62
N ILE A 104 19.72 10.62 13.32
CA ILE A 104 18.34 10.79 12.87
C ILE A 104 17.54 9.49 12.99
N THR A 105 18.13 8.35 12.61
CA THR A 105 17.43 7.07 12.48
C THR A 105 17.58 6.16 13.69
N GLY A 106 18.58 6.39 14.52
CA GLY A 106 18.98 5.46 15.59
C GLY A 106 19.60 4.14 15.09
N MET A 107 19.83 3.99 13.76
CA MET A 107 20.31 2.75 13.15
C MET A 107 21.83 2.75 13.00
N ASN A 108 22.43 1.58 13.20
CA ASN A 108 23.85 1.42 12.89
C ASN A 108 24.09 1.28 11.37
N TYR A 109 25.34 1.47 10.92
CA TYR A 109 25.70 1.45 9.51
C TYR A 109 25.31 0.13 8.79
N ALA A 110 25.47 -1.02 9.46
CA ALA A 110 25.10 -2.30 8.87
C ALA A 110 23.60 -2.40 8.57
N VAL A 111 22.74 -1.90 9.46
CA VAL A 111 21.27 -1.84 9.25
C VAL A 111 20.92 -0.86 8.13
N ILE A 112 21.62 0.28 8.03
CA ILE A 112 21.43 1.26 6.94
C ILE A 112 21.79 0.62 5.59
N VAL A 113 22.91 -0.11 5.49
CA VAL A 113 23.28 -0.82 4.25
C VAL A 113 22.25 -1.88 3.89
N LEU A 114 21.77 -2.67 4.87
CA LEU A 114 20.70 -3.65 4.63
C LEU A 114 19.42 -2.98 4.13
N LEU A 115 19.05 -1.84 4.69
CA LEU A 115 17.89 -1.06 4.29
C LEU A 115 18.02 -0.56 2.84
N LEU A 116 19.19 -0.08 2.43
CA LEU A 116 19.45 0.34 1.05
C LEU A 116 19.39 -0.84 0.07
N VAL A 117 19.98 -1.99 0.43
CA VAL A 117 19.92 -3.22 -0.39
C VAL A 117 18.49 -3.72 -0.54
N GLN A 118 17.72 -3.74 0.55
CA GLN A 118 16.30 -4.11 0.50
C GLN A 118 15.50 -3.12 -0.34
N SER A 119 15.73 -1.83 -0.19
CA SER A 119 15.08 -0.77 -0.98
C SER A 119 15.36 -0.92 -2.49
N LEU A 120 16.61 -1.26 -2.88
CA LEU A 120 16.92 -1.60 -4.27
C LEU A 120 16.13 -2.83 -4.72
N GLY A 121 16.11 -3.89 -3.90
CA GLY A 121 15.40 -5.13 -4.21
C GLY A 121 13.89 -4.91 -4.39
N THR A 122 13.26 -4.13 -3.51
CA THR A 122 11.85 -3.74 -3.61
C THR A 122 11.60 -2.96 -4.91
N GLY A 123 12.47 -2.00 -5.25
CA GLY A 123 12.37 -1.23 -6.50
C GLY A 123 12.54 -2.09 -7.75
N VAL A 124 13.51 -2.99 -7.77
CA VAL A 124 13.74 -3.94 -8.88
C VAL A 124 12.58 -4.91 -9.03
N LEU A 125 12.03 -5.41 -7.92
CA LEU A 125 10.82 -6.25 -7.92
C LEU A 125 9.62 -5.49 -8.47
N ALA A 126 9.45 -4.20 -8.14
CA ALA A 126 8.37 -3.38 -8.67
C ALA A 126 8.46 -3.22 -10.19
N VAL A 127 9.68 -3.04 -10.76
CA VAL A 127 9.91 -3.03 -12.22
C VAL A 127 9.50 -4.37 -12.84
N TYR A 128 9.92 -5.49 -12.25
CA TYR A 128 9.55 -6.82 -12.74
C TYR A 128 8.04 -7.04 -12.69
N ASN A 129 7.39 -6.72 -11.57
CA ASN A 129 5.94 -6.87 -11.41
C ASN A 129 5.16 -6.02 -12.40
N ALA A 130 5.57 -4.76 -12.63
CA ALA A 130 4.96 -3.90 -13.63
C ALA A 130 5.11 -4.48 -15.05
N HIS A 131 6.29 -5.02 -15.40
CA HIS A 131 6.53 -5.65 -16.70
C HIS A 131 5.67 -6.89 -16.92
N ILE A 132 5.61 -7.81 -15.94
CA ILE A 132 4.80 -9.03 -16.08
C ILE A 132 3.30 -8.76 -16.01
N GLY A 133 2.88 -7.70 -15.29
CA GLY A 133 1.51 -7.20 -15.30
C GLY A 133 1.08 -6.78 -16.71
N LEU A 134 1.94 -6.05 -17.43
CA LEU A 134 1.71 -5.65 -18.83
C LEU A 134 1.66 -6.85 -19.82
N SER A 135 2.17 -8.00 -19.41
CA SER A 135 2.14 -9.26 -20.17
C SER A 135 1.06 -10.22 -19.69
N PHE A 136 0.23 -9.83 -18.73
CA PHE A 136 -0.79 -10.64 -18.06
C PHE A 136 -0.26 -12.00 -17.55
N SER A 137 1.02 -12.08 -17.20
CA SER A 137 1.70 -13.32 -16.82
C SER A 137 1.54 -13.65 -15.33
N TYR A 138 0.30 -13.88 -14.86
CA TYR A 138 -0.03 -14.11 -13.45
C TYR A 138 0.77 -15.24 -12.78
N LYS A 139 1.09 -16.31 -13.51
CA LYS A 139 1.88 -17.44 -12.98
C LYS A 139 3.28 -17.01 -12.56
N ARG A 140 3.92 -16.11 -13.32
CA ARG A 140 5.26 -15.57 -12.98
C ARG A 140 5.18 -14.65 -11.77
N TYR A 141 4.12 -13.82 -11.70
CA TYR A 141 3.85 -12.98 -10.54
C TYR A 141 3.71 -13.81 -9.26
N LEU A 142 2.86 -14.86 -9.29
CA LEU A 142 2.65 -15.74 -8.14
C LEU A 142 3.93 -16.44 -7.70
N LYS A 143 4.78 -16.91 -8.64
CA LYS A 143 6.05 -17.58 -8.31
C LYS A 143 6.99 -16.64 -7.56
N ILE A 144 7.19 -15.40 -8.01
CA ILE A 144 8.12 -14.48 -7.36
C ILE A 144 7.54 -13.95 -6.04
N ALA A 145 6.23 -13.74 -5.96
CA ALA A 145 5.56 -13.36 -4.73
C ALA A 145 5.65 -14.49 -3.68
N ALA A 146 5.42 -15.74 -4.07
CA ALA A 146 5.59 -16.90 -3.19
C ALA A 146 7.04 -17.05 -2.72
N PHE A 147 8.02 -16.92 -3.64
CA PHE A 147 9.43 -16.95 -3.27
C PHE A 147 9.79 -15.87 -2.26
N ASN A 148 9.33 -14.63 -2.47
CA ASN A 148 9.58 -13.54 -1.54
C ASN A 148 8.94 -13.79 -0.17
N SER A 149 7.65 -14.20 -0.13
CA SER A 149 6.93 -14.41 1.12
C SER A 149 7.45 -15.62 1.90
N VAL A 150 7.61 -16.76 1.24
CA VAL A 150 8.12 -17.98 1.88
C VAL A 150 9.59 -17.82 2.28
N GLY A 151 10.41 -17.20 1.39
CA GLY A 151 11.79 -16.90 1.70
C GLY A 151 11.96 -15.97 2.90
N ASN A 152 11.12 -14.92 2.97
CA ASN A 152 11.11 -14.00 4.11
C ASN A 152 10.82 -14.75 5.43
N ILE A 153 9.79 -15.60 5.46
CA ILE A 153 9.45 -16.40 6.65
C ILE A 153 10.59 -17.36 6.98
N PHE A 154 11.06 -18.12 6.01
CA PHE A 154 12.08 -19.16 6.19
C PHE A 154 13.40 -18.58 6.70
N PHE A 155 13.96 -17.57 6.04
CA PHE A 155 15.22 -16.95 6.47
C PHE A 155 15.06 -16.23 7.81
N SER A 156 13.92 -15.56 8.05
CA SER A 156 13.68 -14.91 9.33
C SER A 156 13.64 -15.90 10.49
N LEU A 157 12.94 -17.03 10.34
CA LEU A 157 12.86 -18.05 11.39
C LEU A 157 14.25 -18.66 11.66
N ILE A 158 14.99 -19.03 10.63
CA ILE A 158 16.35 -19.58 10.80
C ILE A 158 17.27 -18.59 11.52
N LEU A 159 17.26 -17.33 11.08
CA LEU A 159 18.14 -16.31 11.66
C LEU A 159 17.75 -15.96 13.10
N ILE A 160 16.45 -15.88 13.41
CA ILE A 160 15.98 -15.58 14.77
C ILE A 160 16.29 -16.73 15.73
N PHE A 161 16.08 -17.98 15.32
CA PHE A 161 16.21 -19.11 16.25
C PHE A 161 17.65 -19.64 16.36
N TRP A 162 18.45 -19.58 15.29
CA TRP A 162 19.77 -20.22 15.27
C TRP A 162 20.94 -19.26 15.36
N LEU A 163 20.89 -18.09 14.71
CA LEU A 163 22.05 -17.17 14.68
C LEU A 163 21.88 -15.93 15.57
N PHE A 164 20.67 -15.37 15.68
CA PHE A 164 20.42 -14.11 16.35
C PHE A 164 19.34 -14.22 17.44
N ASN A 165 19.40 -15.26 18.27
CA ASN A 165 18.43 -15.51 19.33
C ASN A 165 18.35 -14.37 20.37
N GLN A 166 19.47 -13.68 20.63
CA GLN A 166 19.55 -12.52 21.52
C GLN A 166 19.22 -11.20 20.80
N GLN A 167 19.35 -11.15 19.47
CA GLN A 167 19.10 -9.97 18.64
C GLN A 167 18.04 -10.23 17.58
N ARG A 168 16.88 -10.68 18.03
CA ARG A 168 15.77 -11.13 17.17
C ARG A 168 15.34 -10.10 16.14
N ALA A 169 15.37 -8.79 16.48
CA ALA A 169 15.03 -7.71 15.54
C ALA A 169 16.00 -7.68 14.35
N PHE A 170 17.30 -7.79 14.60
CA PHE A 170 18.31 -7.84 13.54
C PHE A 170 18.17 -9.11 12.67
N GLY A 171 17.95 -10.27 13.29
CA GLY A 171 17.67 -11.52 12.59
C GLY A 171 16.44 -11.42 11.68
N ARG A 172 15.38 -10.74 12.15
CA ARG A 172 14.17 -10.48 11.34
C ARG A 172 14.44 -9.55 10.17
N ILE A 173 15.14 -8.43 10.40
CA ILE A 173 15.51 -7.46 9.36
C ILE A 173 16.39 -8.14 8.29
N LEU A 174 17.41 -8.87 8.69
CA LEU A 174 18.27 -9.60 7.74
C LEU A 174 17.50 -10.66 6.97
N GLY A 175 16.59 -11.39 7.65
CA GLY A 175 15.75 -12.40 7.02
C GLY A 175 14.79 -11.82 5.96
N THR A 176 14.34 -10.58 6.13
CA THR A 176 13.53 -9.90 5.10
C THR A 176 14.39 -9.43 3.92
N ALA A 177 15.64 -9.02 4.14
CA ALA A 177 16.52 -8.51 3.09
C ALA A 177 17.08 -9.61 2.17
N ILE A 178 17.32 -10.82 2.68
CA ILE A 178 17.93 -11.93 1.91
C ILE A 178 17.12 -12.29 0.65
N PRO A 179 15.80 -12.50 0.66
CA PRO A 179 15.04 -12.78 -0.55
C PRO A 179 15.20 -11.70 -1.62
N TYR A 180 15.23 -10.42 -1.21
CA TYR A 180 15.41 -9.31 -2.15
C TYR A 180 16.78 -9.31 -2.82
N PHE A 181 17.83 -9.72 -2.12
CA PHE A 181 19.15 -9.92 -2.72
C PHE A 181 19.09 -10.92 -3.89
N PHE A 182 18.47 -12.07 -3.71
CA PHE A 182 18.29 -13.05 -4.79
C PHE A 182 17.39 -12.53 -5.91
N ILE A 183 16.33 -11.78 -5.58
CA ILE A 183 15.42 -11.17 -6.56
C ILE A 183 16.17 -10.18 -7.46
N ILE A 184 17.07 -9.36 -6.91
CA ILE A 184 17.89 -8.43 -7.72
C ILE A 184 18.64 -9.18 -8.82
N PHE A 185 19.38 -10.22 -8.46
CA PHE A 185 20.15 -11.01 -9.45
C PHE A 185 19.26 -11.73 -10.46
N TYR A 186 18.15 -12.31 -9.99
CA TYR A 186 17.18 -12.96 -10.88
C TYR A 186 16.61 -12.01 -11.92
N VAL A 187 16.15 -10.83 -11.50
CA VAL A 187 15.53 -9.85 -12.38
C VAL A 187 16.56 -9.24 -13.34
N TRP A 188 17.77 -8.93 -12.87
CA TRP A 188 18.84 -8.43 -13.72
C TRP A 188 19.23 -9.48 -14.77
N HIS A 189 19.40 -10.72 -14.39
CA HIS A 189 19.66 -11.80 -15.34
C HIS A 189 18.55 -11.92 -16.38
N TYR A 190 17.29 -11.85 -15.94
CA TYR A 190 16.13 -11.94 -16.83
C TYR A 190 16.12 -10.83 -17.90
N PHE A 191 16.32 -9.57 -17.53
CA PHE A 191 16.28 -8.47 -18.49
C PHE A 191 17.56 -8.29 -19.29
N PHE A 192 18.73 -8.44 -18.66
CA PHE A 192 20.02 -8.24 -19.34
C PHE A 192 20.33 -9.34 -20.37
N LYS A 193 19.68 -10.51 -20.23
CA LYS A 193 19.68 -11.54 -21.28
C LYS A 193 18.87 -11.11 -22.52
N GLN A 194 17.82 -10.32 -22.34
CA GLN A 194 16.94 -9.87 -23.43
C GLN A 194 17.46 -8.58 -24.12
N ALA A 195 18.07 -7.68 -23.36
CA ALA A 195 18.67 -6.47 -23.87
C ALA A 195 19.86 -6.08 -22.99
N LYS A 196 21.01 -5.80 -23.61
CA LYS A 196 22.23 -5.40 -22.87
C LYS A 196 21.96 -4.17 -22.00
N PRO A 197 22.55 -4.09 -20.80
CA PRO A 197 22.46 -2.90 -19.96
C PRO A 197 23.06 -1.70 -20.69
N VAL A 198 22.29 -0.63 -20.82
CA VAL A 198 22.68 0.59 -21.56
C VAL A 198 22.35 1.81 -20.72
N ILE A 199 23.31 2.73 -20.64
CA ILE A 199 23.10 4.07 -20.12
C ILE A 199 22.52 4.93 -21.25
N SER A 200 21.21 5.24 -21.17
CA SER A 200 20.54 6.05 -22.18
C SER A 200 19.95 7.31 -21.55
N LYS A 201 20.54 8.46 -21.86
CA LYS A 201 20.05 9.78 -21.42
C LYS A 201 18.59 10.02 -21.81
N ARG A 202 18.15 9.52 -22.99
CA ARG A 202 16.78 9.62 -23.49
C ARG A 202 15.81 8.84 -22.59
N TYR A 203 16.14 7.57 -22.25
CA TYR A 203 15.32 6.72 -21.40
C TYR A 203 15.28 7.22 -19.97
N TRP A 204 16.42 7.65 -19.42
CA TRP A 204 16.51 8.18 -18.07
C TRP A 204 15.69 9.47 -17.91
N ARG A 205 15.84 10.42 -18.85
CA ARG A 205 15.05 11.66 -18.84
C ARG A 205 13.55 11.37 -18.90
N TYR A 206 13.13 10.43 -19.74
CA TYR A 206 11.72 10.02 -19.84
C TYR A 206 11.22 9.42 -18.53
N ALA A 207 11.95 8.44 -17.95
CA ALA A 207 11.58 7.81 -16.70
C ALA A 207 11.49 8.80 -15.53
N LEU A 208 12.51 9.66 -15.38
CA LEU A 208 12.57 10.66 -14.31
C LEU A 208 11.49 11.74 -14.44
N ALA A 209 11.25 12.24 -15.65
CA ALA A 209 10.20 13.23 -15.89
C ALA A 209 8.80 12.72 -15.53
N PHE A 210 8.57 11.40 -15.69
CA PHE A 210 7.32 10.76 -15.29
C PHE A 210 7.28 10.47 -13.78
N SER A 211 8.37 9.97 -13.20
CA SER A 211 8.38 9.36 -11.87
C SER A 211 8.70 10.35 -10.74
N ILE A 212 9.58 11.35 -10.96
CA ILE A 212 9.93 12.31 -9.91
C ILE A 212 8.69 13.03 -9.35
N PRO A 213 7.72 13.51 -10.16
CA PRO A 213 6.51 14.12 -9.64
C PRO A 213 5.65 13.17 -8.77
N LEU A 214 5.82 11.85 -8.94
CA LEU A 214 5.08 10.84 -8.17
C LEU A 214 5.72 10.51 -6.81
N ILE A 215 6.96 10.91 -6.55
CA ILE A 215 7.59 10.73 -5.22
C ILE A 215 6.83 11.53 -4.14
N PRO A 216 6.53 12.83 -4.30
CA PRO A 216 5.66 13.54 -3.38
C PRO A 216 4.28 12.91 -3.21
N HIS A 217 3.69 12.37 -4.31
CA HIS A 217 2.45 11.61 -4.22
C HIS A 217 2.58 10.42 -3.26
N ALA A 218 3.60 9.59 -3.43
CA ALA A 218 3.81 8.42 -2.59
C ALA A 218 4.06 8.79 -1.11
N ILE A 219 4.83 9.85 -0.85
CA ILE A 219 5.03 10.36 0.51
C ILE A 219 3.70 10.85 1.10
N SER A 220 2.91 11.61 0.34
CA SER A 220 1.59 12.09 0.79
C SER A 220 0.63 10.93 1.07
N GLN A 221 0.72 9.83 0.33
CA GLN A 221 -0.05 8.61 0.62
C GLN A 221 0.39 7.97 1.96
N VAL A 222 1.68 7.94 2.26
CA VAL A 222 2.16 7.47 3.58
C VAL A 222 1.61 8.36 4.69
N ILE A 223 1.61 9.66 4.50
CA ILE A 223 1.03 10.62 5.46
C ILE A 223 -0.46 10.33 5.66
N LEU A 224 -1.25 10.26 4.58
CA LEU A 224 -2.68 9.96 4.63
C LEU A 224 -3.00 8.64 5.37
N ASN A 225 -2.12 7.65 5.28
CA ASN A 225 -2.36 6.34 5.85
C ASN A 225 -1.86 6.16 7.29
N GLN A 226 -0.94 7.02 7.75
CA GLN A 226 -0.25 6.80 9.04
C GLN A 226 -0.43 7.99 10.02
N PHE A 227 -0.65 9.20 9.50
CA PHE A 227 -0.58 10.40 10.33
C PHE A 227 -1.73 10.50 11.35
N ASP A 228 -2.89 9.95 11.00
CA ASP A 228 -4.04 9.82 11.92
C ASP A 228 -3.65 9.21 13.26
N ARG A 229 -2.88 8.11 13.23
CA ARG A 229 -2.44 7.39 14.43
C ARG A 229 -1.49 8.22 15.28
N ILE A 230 -0.59 8.95 14.63
CA ILE A 230 0.35 9.85 15.32
C ILE A 230 -0.44 10.97 16.01
N MET A 231 -1.41 11.56 15.31
CA MET A 231 -2.24 12.61 15.87
C MET A 231 -3.10 12.11 17.03
N ILE A 232 -3.77 10.97 16.87
CA ILE A 232 -4.55 10.35 17.96
C ILE A 232 -3.67 10.05 19.17
N SER A 233 -2.51 9.45 18.96
CA SER A 233 -1.58 9.12 20.05
C SER A 233 -1.13 10.36 20.84
N ASN A 234 -0.88 11.49 20.16
CA ASN A 234 -0.43 12.72 20.79
C ASN A 234 -1.54 13.57 21.39
N MET A 235 -2.76 13.53 20.81
CA MET A 235 -3.87 14.42 21.17
C MET A 235 -4.88 13.77 22.12
N VAL A 236 -5.02 12.43 22.07
CA VAL A 236 -6.00 11.67 22.88
C VAL A 236 -5.30 10.66 23.76
N GLY A 237 -4.55 9.71 23.17
CA GLY A 237 -3.81 8.72 23.90
C GLY A 237 -3.32 7.54 23.04
N VAL A 238 -2.34 6.81 23.56
CA VAL A 238 -1.75 5.63 22.89
C VAL A 238 -2.77 4.48 22.80
N SER A 239 -3.61 4.32 23.82
CA SER A 239 -4.68 3.29 23.86
C SER A 239 -5.67 3.49 22.71
N GLU A 240 -6.15 4.73 22.52
CA GLU A 240 -7.11 5.11 21.50
C GLU A 240 -6.51 4.98 20.11
N SER A 241 -5.21 5.30 19.94
CA SER A 241 -4.46 5.04 18.72
C SER A 241 -4.38 3.53 18.41
N GLY A 242 -4.27 2.70 19.45
CA GLY A 242 -4.34 1.24 19.34
C GLY A 242 -5.70 0.75 18.83
N ILE A 243 -6.81 1.28 19.38
CA ILE A 243 -8.19 0.95 18.97
C ILE A 243 -8.42 1.37 17.50
N TYR A 244 -7.99 2.58 17.13
CA TYR A 244 -8.05 3.06 15.74
C TYR A 244 -7.22 2.19 14.79
N SER A 245 -6.00 1.81 15.18
CA SER A 245 -5.13 0.93 14.40
C SER A 245 -5.73 -0.46 14.19
N PHE A 246 -6.46 -0.98 15.17
CA PHE A 246 -7.19 -2.23 15.04
C PHE A 246 -8.30 -2.13 13.98
N ALA A 247 -9.08 -1.04 13.97
CA ALA A 247 -10.06 -0.76 12.93
C ALA A 247 -9.42 -0.70 11.53
N TYR A 248 -8.24 -0.10 11.43
CA TYR A 248 -7.50 0.00 10.17
C TYR A 248 -7.04 -1.35 9.62
N ASN A 249 -6.80 -2.36 10.48
CA ASN A 249 -6.48 -3.71 10.02
C ASN A 249 -7.66 -4.37 9.27
N ILE A 250 -8.91 -4.03 9.62
CA ILE A 250 -10.09 -4.48 8.87
C ILE A 250 -10.15 -3.81 7.50
N LEU A 251 -9.85 -2.50 7.42
CA LEU A 251 -9.70 -1.80 6.15
C LEU A 251 -8.61 -2.43 5.27
N ALA A 252 -7.51 -2.93 5.86
CA ALA A 252 -6.41 -3.53 5.11
C ALA A 252 -6.87 -4.71 4.23
N ILE A 253 -7.91 -5.45 4.62
CA ILE A 253 -8.52 -6.52 3.80
C ILE A 253 -9.01 -5.96 2.45
N ILE A 254 -9.70 -4.82 2.50
CA ILE A 254 -10.21 -4.12 1.30
C ILE A 254 -9.04 -3.61 0.45
N LEU A 255 -8.03 -3.02 1.08
CA LEU A 255 -6.86 -2.47 0.39
C LEU A 255 -6.04 -3.54 -0.35
N VAL A 256 -5.92 -4.75 0.22
CA VAL A 256 -5.27 -5.88 -0.44
C VAL A 256 -6.03 -6.30 -1.70
N ILE A 257 -7.36 -6.41 -1.63
CA ILE A 257 -8.21 -6.77 -2.78
C ILE A 257 -8.15 -5.65 -3.83
N MET A 258 -8.21 -4.38 -3.40
CA MET A 258 -8.06 -3.23 -4.28
C MET A 258 -6.73 -3.27 -5.05
N GLY A 259 -5.62 -3.55 -4.37
CA GLY A 259 -4.30 -3.69 -5.00
C GLY A 259 -4.25 -4.81 -6.05
N ALA A 260 -4.92 -5.94 -5.78
CA ALA A 260 -5.03 -7.04 -6.76
C ALA A 260 -5.84 -6.62 -8.00
N VAL A 261 -6.95 -5.91 -7.81
CA VAL A 261 -7.77 -5.37 -8.91
C VAL A 261 -6.97 -4.34 -9.72
N ASP A 262 -6.26 -3.43 -9.08
CA ASP A 262 -5.51 -2.35 -9.74
C ASP A 262 -4.37 -2.88 -10.63
N ASN A 263 -3.74 -3.99 -10.22
CA ASN A 263 -2.73 -4.70 -11.01
C ASN A 263 -3.28 -5.27 -12.33
N VAL A 264 -4.58 -5.54 -12.43
CA VAL A 264 -5.24 -6.01 -13.65
C VAL A 264 -5.86 -4.83 -14.41
N TRP A 265 -6.52 -3.94 -13.68
CA TRP A 265 -7.22 -2.78 -14.24
C TRP A 265 -6.28 -1.83 -14.99
N GLY A 266 -5.15 -1.46 -14.41
CA GLY A 266 -4.24 -0.52 -15.02
C GLY A 266 -3.76 -0.95 -16.43
N PRO A 267 -3.11 -2.13 -16.60
CA PRO A 267 -2.68 -2.60 -17.92
C PRO A 267 -3.82 -2.76 -18.92
N TRP A 268 -4.99 -3.25 -18.46
CA TRP A 268 -6.16 -3.41 -19.30
C TRP A 268 -6.72 -2.06 -19.77
N PHE A 269 -6.81 -1.07 -18.86
CA PHE A 269 -7.25 0.28 -19.16
C PHE A 269 -6.35 0.93 -20.24
N TYR A 270 -5.02 0.84 -20.10
CA TYR A 270 -4.09 1.37 -21.07
C TYR A 270 -4.26 0.76 -22.46
N LYS A 271 -4.47 -0.57 -22.52
CA LYS A 271 -4.75 -1.25 -23.79
C LYS A 271 -6.02 -0.70 -24.41
N LYS A 272 -7.11 -0.59 -23.64
CA LYS A 272 -8.41 -0.12 -24.16
C LYS A 272 -8.41 1.35 -24.58
N MET A 273 -7.68 2.20 -23.85
CA MET A 273 -7.44 3.59 -24.25
C MET A 273 -6.68 3.67 -25.57
N HIS A 274 -5.65 2.84 -25.76
CA HIS A 274 -4.90 2.78 -27.01
C HIS A 274 -5.76 2.29 -28.20
N ASP A 275 -6.63 1.30 -27.93
CA ASP A 275 -7.55 0.73 -28.93
C ASP A 275 -8.76 1.64 -29.22
N GLY A 276 -8.99 2.71 -28.44
CA GLY A 276 -10.15 3.61 -28.55
C GLY A 276 -11.47 2.99 -28.09
N ASP A 277 -11.46 1.90 -27.29
CA ASP A 277 -12.63 1.14 -26.87
C ASP A 277 -13.26 1.71 -25.57
N GLU A 278 -13.86 2.89 -25.68
CA GLU A 278 -14.48 3.62 -24.57
C GLU A 278 -15.68 2.89 -23.97
N ILE A 279 -16.43 2.17 -24.80
CA ILE A 279 -17.61 1.41 -24.36
C ILE A 279 -17.17 0.32 -23.39
N ALA A 280 -16.09 -0.39 -23.69
CA ALA A 280 -15.54 -1.38 -22.79
C ALA A 280 -15.04 -0.71 -21.48
N ILE A 281 -14.36 0.43 -21.55
CA ILE A 281 -13.88 1.15 -20.36
C ILE A 281 -15.06 1.51 -19.45
N LYS A 282 -16.10 2.13 -19.99
CA LYS A 282 -17.30 2.51 -19.23
C LYS A 282 -17.97 1.31 -18.58
N LYS A 283 -18.12 0.20 -19.32
CA LYS A 283 -18.77 -1.03 -18.84
C LYS A 283 -17.97 -1.71 -17.74
N GLU A 284 -16.66 -1.89 -17.95
CA GLU A 284 -15.83 -2.64 -16.99
C GLU A 284 -15.54 -1.82 -15.74
N SER A 285 -15.33 -0.49 -15.84
CA SER A 285 -15.23 0.36 -14.65
C SER A 285 -16.48 0.28 -13.78
N SER A 286 -17.69 0.26 -14.40
CA SER A 286 -18.94 0.09 -13.68
C SER A 286 -19.02 -1.25 -12.96
N ASN A 287 -18.56 -2.33 -13.60
CA ASN A 287 -18.53 -3.66 -12.99
C ASN A 287 -17.55 -3.72 -11.80
N TYR A 288 -16.36 -3.10 -11.92
CA TYR A 288 -15.40 -3.03 -10.83
C TYR A 288 -15.95 -2.23 -9.64
N ILE A 289 -16.66 -1.11 -9.90
CA ILE A 289 -17.29 -0.28 -8.85
C ILE A 289 -18.36 -1.09 -8.11
N ILE A 290 -19.23 -1.80 -8.82
CA ILE A 290 -20.28 -2.64 -8.23
C ILE A 290 -19.67 -3.80 -7.42
N GLY A 291 -18.63 -4.44 -7.95
CA GLY A 291 -17.94 -5.52 -7.24
C GLY A 291 -17.30 -5.04 -5.95
N MET A 292 -16.64 -3.86 -5.96
CA MET A 292 -16.06 -3.27 -4.77
C MET A 292 -17.13 -2.82 -3.77
N LEU A 293 -18.26 -2.28 -4.25
CA LEU A 293 -19.40 -1.96 -3.39
C LEU A 293 -19.86 -3.20 -2.63
N PHE A 294 -20.12 -4.32 -3.30
CA PHE A 294 -20.53 -5.56 -2.63
C PHE A 294 -19.53 -6.02 -1.58
N LEU A 295 -18.23 -5.94 -1.87
CA LEU A 295 -17.19 -6.27 -0.89
C LEU A 295 -17.29 -5.36 0.35
N CYS A 296 -17.39 -4.05 0.16
CA CYS A 296 -17.51 -3.10 1.27
C CYS A 296 -18.79 -3.32 2.07
N LEU A 297 -19.92 -3.59 1.42
CA LEU A 297 -21.19 -3.88 2.09
C LEU A 297 -21.11 -5.14 2.96
N VAL A 298 -20.48 -6.20 2.45
CA VAL A 298 -20.25 -7.43 3.24
C VAL A 298 -19.41 -7.12 4.46
N VAL A 299 -18.27 -6.42 4.30
CA VAL A 299 -17.38 -6.06 5.42
C VAL A 299 -18.12 -5.19 6.44
N LEU A 300 -18.89 -4.19 6.03
CA LEU A 300 -19.68 -3.33 6.92
C LEU A 300 -20.66 -4.12 7.78
N LEU A 301 -21.38 -5.07 7.18
CA LEU A 301 -22.42 -5.84 7.87
C LEU A 301 -21.87 -6.89 8.84
N ILE A 302 -20.67 -7.45 8.56
CA ILE A 302 -20.01 -8.43 9.43
C ILE A 302 -18.96 -7.80 10.39
N ALA A 303 -18.72 -6.51 10.30
CA ALA A 303 -17.65 -5.83 11.05
C ALA A 303 -17.75 -6.07 12.57
N PRO A 304 -18.92 -5.99 13.25
CA PRO A 304 -18.99 -6.25 14.69
C PRO A 304 -18.56 -7.65 15.07
N GLU A 305 -18.89 -8.66 14.27
CA GLU A 305 -18.50 -10.06 14.48
C GLU A 305 -17.01 -10.27 14.25
N LEU A 306 -16.47 -9.65 13.18
CA LEU A 306 -15.03 -9.70 12.92
C LEU A 306 -14.22 -9.08 14.07
N ILE A 307 -14.65 -7.95 14.58
CA ILE A 307 -13.99 -7.29 15.71
C ILE A 307 -13.99 -8.19 16.94
N LYS A 308 -15.14 -8.77 17.29
CA LYS A 308 -15.27 -9.66 18.43
C LYS A 308 -14.49 -10.96 18.30
N LEU A 309 -14.34 -11.45 17.07
CA LEU A 309 -13.57 -12.66 16.75
C LEU A 309 -12.06 -12.40 16.80
N LEU A 310 -11.61 -11.26 16.29
CA LEU A 310 -10.20 -10.96 16.07
C LEU A 310 -9.53 -10.22 17.22
N GLY A 311 -10.31 -9.54 18.08
CA GLY A 311 -9.78 -8.70 19.16
C GLY A 311 -10.47 -8.93 20.51
N PRO A 312 -9.72 -8.73 21.60
CA PRO A 312 -10.28 -8.73 22.95
C PRO A 312 -11.23 -7.52 23.15
N LYS A 313 -11.96 -7.52 24.29
CA LYS A 313 -13.04 -6.55 24.56
C LYS A 313 -12.60 -5.09 24.50
N GLU A 314 -11.37 -4.81 24.86
CA GLU A 314 -10.75 -3.47 24.84
C GLU A 314 -10.73 -2.82 23.45
N TYR A 315 -10.81 -3.63 22.39
CA TYR A 315 -10.85 -3.16 21.00
C TYR A 315 -12.25 -3.08 20.39
N TRP A 316 -13.31 -3.47 21.10
CA TRP A 316 -14.67 -3.52 20.52
C TRP A 316 -15.20 -2.14 20.10
N ASP A 317 -14.77 -1.07 20.76
CA ASP A 317 -15.12 0.30 20.38
C ASP A 317 -14.54 0.73 19.03
N SER A 318 -13.60 -0.07 18.46
CA SER A 318 -13.11 0.13 17.10
C SER A 318 -14.20 0.07 16.02
N ILE A 319 -15.39 -0.51 16.34
CA ILE A 319 -16.53 -0.57 15.41
C ILE A 319 -16.95 0.82 14.91
N TYR A 320 -16.88 1.84 15.77
CA TYR A 320 -17.23 3.20 15.41
C TYR A 320 -16.24 3.82 14.42
N CYS A 321 -14.99 3.30 14.34
CA CYS A 321 -13.99 3.68 13.36
C CYS A 321 -14.06 2.81 12.09
N VAL A 322 -14.41 1.51 12.22
CA VAL A 322 -14.43 0.58 11.07
C VAL A 322 -15.38 1.04 9.98
N VAL A 323 -16.58 1.49 10.34
CA VAL A 323 -17.59 1.88 9.35
C VAL A 323 -17.10 3.03 8.46
N PRO A 324 -16.71 4.21 8.99
CA PRO A 324 -16.20 5.29 8.15
C PRO A 324 -14.89 4.93 7.45
N LEU A 325 -14.02 4.10 8.02
CA LEU A 325 -12.80 3.62 7.36
C LEU A 325 -13.10 2.70 6.17
N VAL A 326 -14.06 1.79 6.27
CA VAL A 326 -14.49 0.95 5.13
C VAL A 326 -15.08 1.82 4.02
N MET A 327 -15.87 2.85 4.38
CA MET A 327 -16.37 3.83 3.41
C MET A 327 -15.22 4.61 2.75
N ALA A 328 -14.20 5.02 3.53
CA ALA A 328 -12.98 5.62 2.99
C ALA A 328 -12.26 4.68 2.01
N GLY A 329 -12.17 3.37 2.32
CA GLY A 329 -11.60 2.34 1.45
C GLY A 329 -12.32 2.25 0.10
N PHE A 330 -13.63 2.38 0.06
CA PHE A 330 -14.38 2.45 -1.21
C PHE A 330 -14.02 3.69 -2.03
N PHE A 331 -13.91 4.87 -1.41
CA PHE A 331 -13.51 6.10 -2.11
C PHE A 331 -12.02 6.08 -2.49
N THR A 332 -11.17 5.39 -1.70
CA THR A 332 -9.80 5.08 -2.08
C THR A 332 -9.74 4.25 -3.36
N PHE A 333 -10.63 3.28 -3.52
CA PHE A 333 -10.76 2.55 -4.77
C PHE A 333 -11.33 3.43 -5.90
N LEU A 334 -12.37 4.21 -5.62
CA LEU A 334 -13.01 5.04 -6.64
C LEU A 334 -12.05 6.04 -7.29
N TYR A 335 -11.12 6.67 -6.54
CA TYR A 335 -10.19 7.63 -7.13
C TYR A 335 -9.17 6.97 -8.06
N THR A 336 -8.81 5.68 -7.84
CA THR A 336 -7.83 5.01 -8.71
C THR A 336 -8.32 4.85 -10.14
N ILE A 337 -9.64 4.77 -10.34
CA ILE A 337 -10.26 4.60 -11.66
C ILE A 337 -10.02 5.82 -12.57
N PRO A 338 -10.46 7.04 -12.23
CA PRO A 338 -10.20 8.23 -13.05
C PRO A 338 -8.72 8.62 -13.08
N CYS A 339 -7.96 8.34 -12.03
CA CYS A 339 -6.53 8.62 -11.97
C CYS A 339 -5.73 7.91 -13.09
N GLN A 340 -6.21 6.77 -13.62
CA GLN A 340 -5.58 6.11 -14.76
C GLN A 340 -5.53 7.00 -16.03
N ILE A 341 -6.48 7.93 -16.20
CA ILE A 341 -6.46 8.92 -17.30
C ILE A 341 -5.26 9.85 -17.14
N GLU A 342 -5.02 10.35 -15.93
CA GLU A 342 -3.90 11.22 -15.63
C GLU A 342 -2.55 10.52 -15.86
N TYR A 343 -2.44 9.25 -15.46
CA TYR A 343 -1.29 8.41 -15.76
C TYR A 343 -1.11 8.19 -17.26
N TYR A 344 -2.18 7.89 -17.99
CA TYR A 344 -2.13 7.65 -19.43
C TYR A 344 -1.63 8.88 -20.20
N TYR A 345 -2.16 10.07 -19.86
CA TYR A 345 -1.75 11.35 -20.44
C TYR A 345 -0.49 11.94 -19.80
N LYS A 346 0.20 11.20 -18.90
CA LYS A 346 1.45 11.63 -18.24
C LYS A 346 1.31 12.91 -17.42
N LYS A 347 0.12 13.18 -16.90
CA LYS A 347 -0.20 14.36 -16.08
C LYS A 347 0.09 14.12 -14.61
N THR A 348 1.24 13.51 -14.29
CA THR A 348 1.61 13.01 -12.95
C THR A 348 1.74 14.10 -11.90
N ILE A 349 2.00 15.35 -12.30
CA ILE A 349 2.04 16.49 -11.37
C ILE A 349 0.69 16.74 -10.69
N PHE A 350 -0.42 16.54 -11.40
CA PHE A 350 -1.76 16.71 -10.83
C PHE A 350 -2.09 15.59 -9.84
N ILE A 351 -1.55 14.37 -10.05
CA ILE A 351 -1.69 13.27 -9.11
C ILE A 351 -0.99 13.63 -7.79
N ALA A 352 0.24 14.14 -7.88
CA ALA A 352 0.99 14.60 -6.71
C ALA A 352 0.28 15.74 -5.98
N PHE A 353 -0.23 16.74 -6.72
CA PHE A 353 -0.94 17.87 -6.15
C PHE A 353 -2.23 17.44 -5.45
N GLY A 354 -3.06 16.60 -6.10
CA GLY A 354 -4.31 16.10 -5.53
C GLY A 354 -4.08 15.34 -4.22
N THR A 355 -3.06 14.47 -4.17
CA THR A 355 -2.73 13.71 -2.97
C THR A 355 -2.19 14.59 -1.85
N PHE A 356 -1.31 15.55 -2.20
CA PHE A 356 -0.80 16.51 -1.24
C PHE A 356 -1.93 17.34 -0.62
N LEU A 357 -2.85 17.84 -1.46
CA LEU A 357 -4.01 18.60 -1.00
C LEU A 357 -4.90 17.76 -0.08
N ALA A 358 -5.17 16.50 -0.44
CA ALA A 358 -5.94 15.58 0.40
C ALA A 358 -5.26 15.33 1.75
N ALA A 359 -3.92 15.17 1.78
CA ALA A 359 -3.18 14.99 3.02
C ALA A 359 -3.25 16.25 3.91
N VAL A 360 -3.09 17.44 3.34
CA VAL A 360 -3.20 18.70 4.08
C VAL A 360 -4.62 18.88 4.67
N ILE A 361 -5.64 18.64 3.86
CA ILE A 361 -7.05 18.72 4.31
C ILE A 361 -7.29 17.71 5.45
N ASN A 362 -6.80 16.48 5.32
CA ASN A 362 -6.94 15.45 6.36
C ASN A 362 -6.28 15.89 7.67
N ILE A 363 -5.05 16.39 7.63
CA ILE A 363 -4.34 16.87 8.82
C ILE A 363 -5.10 18.02 9.51
N ILE A 364 -5.57 19.01 8.74
CA ILE A 364 -6.32 20.14 9.27
C ILE A 364 -7.63 19.67 9.91
N MET A 365 -8.39 18.82 9.23
CA MET A 365 -9.63 18.27 9.76
C MET A 365 -9.38 17.42 11.01
N ASN A 366 -8.36 16.57 11.00
CA ASN A 366 -7.97 15.77 12.16
C ASN A 366 -7.65 16.67 13.36
N TYR A 367 -6.85 17.72 13.18
CA TYR A 367 -6.51 18.64 14.26
C TYR A 367 -7.74 19.27 14.90
N ILE A 368 -8.72 19.69 14.10
CA ILE A 368 -9.95 20.32 14.56
C ILE A 368 -10.88 19.30 15.23
N PHE A 369 -11.16 18.19 14.53
CA PHE A 369 -12.23 17.27 14.94
C PHE A 369 -11.78 16.24 15.98
N ILE A 370 -10.50 15.83 16.02
CA ILE A 370 -10.00 14.97 17.09
C ILE A 370 -10.04 15.70 18.45
N ASN A 371 -9.69 16.99 18.46
CA ASN A 371 -9.81 17.80 19.69
C ASN A 371 -11.26 17.93 20.18
N ALA A 372 -12.23 18.01 19.26
CA ALA A 372 -13.64 18.23 19.59
C ALA A 372 -14.40 16.94 19.92
N TYR A 373 -14.08 15.84 19.23
CA TYR A 373 -14.89 14.59 19.24
C TYR A 373 -14.09 13.33 19.53
N GLY A 374 -12.79 13.45 19.85
CA GLY A 374 -11.91 12.29 20.14
C GLY A 374 -11.49 11.51 18.89
N TYR A 375 -10.88 10.34 19.13
CA TYR A 375 -10.21 9.55 18.10
C TYR A 375 -11.12 9.02 16.98
N VAL A 376 -12.41 8.81 17.26
CA VAL A 376 -13.38 8.34 16.25
C VAL A 376 -13.53 9.34 15.13
N ALA A 377 -13.38 10.63 15.41
CA ALA A 377 -13.45 11.68 14.42
C ALA A 377 -12.41 11.50 13.30
N ALA A 378 -11.23 10.95 13.60
CA ALA A 378 -10.19 10.69 12.61
C ALA A 378 -10.66 9.75 11.47
N ALA A 379 -11.53 8.81 11.76
CA ALA A 379 -12.07 7.90 10.75
C ALA A 379 -13.03 8.63 9.78
N TYR A 380 -13.82 9.57 10.30
CA TYR A 380 -14.72 10.41 9.49
C TYR A 380 -13.98 11.45 8.67
N THR A 381 -12.94 12.06 9.22
CA THR A 381 -12.09 13.01 8.48
C THR A 381 -11.32 12.32 7.36
N THR A 382 -10.85 11.10 7.59
CA THR A 382 -10.22 10.24 6.57
C THR A 382 -11.23 9.90 5.47
N PHE A 383 -12.44 9.48 5.82
CA PHE A 383 -13.51 9.26 4.85
C PHE A 383 -13.79 10.50 3.98
N LEU A 384 -13.98 11.65 4.61
CA LEU A 384 -14.26 12.88 3.88
C LEU A 384 -13.08 13.33 3.00
N SER A 385 -11.84 13.14 3.46
CA SER A 385 -10.64 13.42 2.67
C SER A 385 -10.58 12.59 1.39
N TYR A 386 -10.90 11.29 1.46
CA TYR A 386 -10.93 10.44 0.27
C TYR A 386 -12.12 10.74 -0.64
N VAL A 387 -13.25 11.19 -0.13
CA VAL A 387 -14.37 11.71 -0.96
C VAL A 387 -13.91 12.91 -1.77
N LEU A 388 -13.30 13.91 -1.12
CA LEU A 388 -12.79 15.11 -1.80
C LEU A 388 -11.68 14.78 -2.79
N TYR A 389 -10.80 13.84 -2.44
CA TYR A 389 -9.73 13.35 -3.30
C TYR A 389 -10.28 12.66 -4.56
N PHE A 390 -11.31 11.81 -4.40
CA PHE A 390 -12.01 11.21 -5.54
C PHE A 390 -12.66 12.27 -6.45
N ILE A 391 -13.38 13.25 -5.87
CA ILE A 391 -14.04 14.31 -6.64
C ILE A 391 -13.00 15.08 -7.46
N PHE A 392 -11.86 15.42 -6.86
CA PHE A 392 -10.76 16.11 -7.55
C PHE A 392 -10.31 15.34 -8.80
N HIS A 393 -9.95 14.05 -8.65
CA HIS A 393 -9.49 13.24 -9.77
C HIS A 393 -10.58 12.96 -10.80
N TYR A 394 -11.82 12.81 -10.37
CA TYR A 394 -12.95 12.61 -11.26
C TYR A 394 -13.19 13.81 -12.19
N LEU A 395 -13.19 15.02 -11.61
CA LEU A 395 -13.34 16.26 -12.37
C LEU A 395 -12.14 16.53 -13.28
N LEU A 396 -10.95 16.28 -12.77
CA LEU A 396 -9.71 16.45 -13.54
C LEU A 396 -9.63 15.47 -14.72
N ALA A 397 -9.96 14.21 -14.51
CA ALA A 397 -10.01 13.20 -15.56
C ALA A 397 -11.00 13.58 -16.68
N LYS A 398 -12.19 14.07 -16.32
CA LYS A 398 -13.17 14.60 -17.26
C LYS A 398 -12.64 15.81 -18.05
N TYR A 399 -11.89 16.70 -17.38
CA TYR A 399 -11.26 17.87 -18.03
C TYR A 399 -10.16 17.43 -19.00
N ILE A 400 -9.28 16.50 -18.62
CA ILE A 400 -8.16 16.02 -19.44
C ILE A 400 -8.66 15.28 -20.68
N GLU A 401 -9.66 14.39 -20.52
CA GLU A 401 -10.20 13.58 -21.61
C GLU A 401 -11.17 14.37 -22.51
N GLY A 402 -11.74 15.46 -22.00
CA GLY A 402 -12.75 16.26 -22.70
C GLY A 402 -14.14 15.62 -22.80
N LYS A 403 -14.32 14.43 -22.23
CA LYS A 403 -15.58 13.66 -22.26
C LYS A 403 -15.75 12.79 -21.02
N GLN A 404 -16.95 12.21 -20.86
CA GLN A 404 -17.32 11.37 -19.73
C GLN A 404 -17.07 9.90 -20.05
N LEU A 405 -15.92 9.35 -19.59
CA LEU A 405 -15.58 7.93 -19.78
C LEU A 405 -16.26 7.00 -18.76
N PHE A 406 -16.60 7.49 -17.57
CA PHE A 406 -17.13 6.69 -16.48
C PHE A 406 -18.62 6.94 -16.26
N ASP A 407 -19.35 5.92 -15.76
CA ASP A 407 -20.78 5.99 -15.52
C ASP A 407 -21.10 6.71 -14.21
N THR A 408 -21.38 8.03 -14.30
CA THR A 408 -21.72 8.88 -13.15
C THR A 408 -22.90 8.35 -12.32
N PRO A 409 -24.03 7.94 -12.92
CA PRO A 409 -25.14 7.34 -12.19
C PRO A 409 -24.72 6.15 -11.33
N ILE A 410 -23.91 5.23 -11.85
CA ILE A 410 -23.43 4.06 -11.07
C ILE A 410 -22.54 4.49 -9.92
N ILE A 411 -21.64 5.44 -10.14
CA ILE A 411 -20.78 5.99 -9.07
C ILE A 411 -21.63 6.60 -7.96
N VAL A 412 -22.58 7.47 -8.31
CA VAL A 412 -23.44 8.18 -7.34
C VAL A 412 -24.34 7.17 -6.61
N CYS A 413 -25.02 6.28 -7.30
CA CYS A 413 -25.87 5.26 -6.68
C CYS A 413 -25.07 4.35 -5.74
N SER A 414 -23.89 3.90 -6.16
CA SER A 414 -23.02 3.06 -5.34
C SER A 414 -22.56 3.80 -4.07
N SER A 415 -22.22 5.08 -4.18
CA SER A 415 -21.82 5.91 -3.04
C SER A 415 -23.00 6.13 -2.07
N ILE A 416 -24.21 6.38 -2.57
CA ILE A 416 -25.42 6.52 -1.74
C ILE A 416 -25.73 5.21 -1.00
N VAL A 417 -25.74 4.09 -1.72
CA VAL A 417 -25.99 2.76 -1.12
C VAL A 417 -24.97 2.46 -0.03
N LEU A 418 -23.69 2.74 -0.28
CA LEU A 418 -22.65 2.56 0.72
C LEU A 418 -22.90 3.40 1.99
N CYS A 419 -23.24 4.69 1.83
CA CYS A 419 -23.52 5.59 2.95
C CYS A 419 -24.76 5.14 3.74
N VAL A 420 -25.82 4.74 3.07
CA VAL A 420 -27.06 4.24 3.71
C VAL A 420 -26.77 2.98 4.50
N VAL A 421 -26.12 1.98 3.89
CA VAL A 421 -25.81 0.71 4.58
C VAL A 421 -24.78 0.92 5.70
N GLY A 422 -23.80 1.82 5.52
CA GLY A 422 -22.84 2.19 6.56
C GLY A 422 -23.56 2.80 7.78
N THR A 423 -24.51 3.71 7.56
CA THR A 423 -25.34 4.29 8.64
C THR A 423 -26.18 3.21 9.30
N LEU A 424 -26.82 2.34 8.54
CA LEU A 424 -27.58 1.20 9.07
C LEU A 424 -26.69 0.24 9.87
N ALA A 425 -25.48 -0.01 9.46
CA ALA A 425 -24.54 -0.89 10.19
C ALA A 425 -24.22 -0.32 11.59
N ILE A 426 -24.08 1.00 11.74
CA ILE A 426 -23.91 1.67 13.03
C ILE A 426 -25.18 1.56 13.88
N LEU A 427 -26.35 1.90 13.32
CA LEU A 427 -27.62 1.85 14.05
C LEU A 427 -28.01 0.44 14.49
N LEU A 428 -27.62 -0.56 13.74
CA LEU A 428 -27.93 -1.97 13.96
C LEU A 428 -26.81 -2.76 14.65
N ILE A 429 -25.83 -2.11 15.27
CA ILE A 429 -24.70 -2.80 15.93
C ILE A 429 -25.19 -3.93 16.86
N ASN A 430 -26.23 -3.68 17.66
CA ASN A 430 -26.78 -4.62 18.61
C ASN A 430 -27.85 -5.57 18.04
N HIS A 431 -28.24 -5.40 16.76
CA HIS A 431 -29.31 -6.18 16.13
C HIS A 431 -28.73 -7.16 15.09
N TRP A 432 -28.00 -8.16 15.58
CA TRP A 432 -27.27 -9.10 14.71
C TRP A 432 -28.14 -9.86 13.72
N LEU A 433 -29.40 -10.23 14.09
CA LEU A 433 -30.33 -10.93 13.18
C LEU A 433 -30.69 -10.06 11.97
N ILE A 434 -30.98 -8.75 12.18
CA ILE A 434 -31.32 -7.84 11.07
C ILE A 434 -30.11 -7.66 10.16
N ARG A 435 -28.91 -7.51 10.71
CA ARG A 435 -27.67 -7.43 9.93
C ARG A 435 -27.41 -8.71 9.14
N LEU A 436 -27.69 -9.89 9.72
CA LEU A 436 -27.56 -11.17 9.03
C LEU A 436 -28.52 -11.25 7.81
N VAL A 437 -29.79 -10.84 7.98
CA VAL A 437 -30.75 -10.78 6.87
C VAL A 437 -30.25 -9.84 5.75
N LEU A 438 -29.80 -8.63 6.12
CA LEU A 438 -29.23 -7.68 5.16
C LEU A 438 -27.99 -8.26 4.47
N LEU A 439 -27.11 -8.93 5.19
CA LEU A 439 -25.94 -9.61 4.64
C LEU A 439 -26.31 -10.68 3.63
N LEU A 440 -27.29 -11.53 3.95
CA LEU A 440 -27.78 -12.56 3.03
C LEU A 440 -28.37 -11.94 1.74
N LEU A 441 -29.13 -10.85 1.87
CA LEU A 441 -29.65 -10.11 0.72
C LEU A 441 -28.50 -9.55 -0.15
N VAL A 442 -27.48 -8.94 0.46
CA VAL A 442 -26.29 -8.44 -0.24
C VAL A 442 -25.58 -9.58 -0.98
N ILE A 443 -25.37 -10.72 -0.33
CA ILE A 443 -24.71 -11.90 -0.93
C ILE A 443 -25.54 -12.45 -2.10
N ILE A 444 -26.87 -12.54 -1.97
CA ILE A 444 -27.75 -12.99 -3.05
C ILE A 444 -27.64 -12.05 -4.24
N CYS A 445 -27.72 -10.72 -4.00
CA CYS A 445 -27.56 -9.72 -5.07
C CYS A 445 -26.19 -9.82 -5.74
N ALA A 446 -25.11 -9.98 -4.95
CA ALA A 446 -23.77 -10.17 -5.47
C ALA A 446 -23.63 -11.45 -6.30
N CYS A 447 -24.25 -12.56 -5.88
CA CYS A 447 -24.27 -13.81 -6.65
C CYS A 447 -25.03 -13.69 -7.96
N ILE A 448 -26.20 -13.02 -7.97
CA ILE A 448 -26.98 -12.77 -9.19
C ILE A 448 -26.17 -11.90 -10.16
N TRP A 449 -25.59 -10.80 -9.67
CA TRP A 449 -24.73 -9.94 -10.47
C TRP A 449 -23.51 -10.69 -10.99
N GLY A 450 -22.83 -11.47 -10.11
CA GLY A 450 -21.67 -12.27 -10.47
C GLY A 450 -21.96 -13.30 -11.56
N ARG A 451 -23.09 -14.02 -11.45
CA ARG A 451 -23.53 -14.97 -12.52
C ARG A 451 -23.74 -14.28 -13.86
N LYS A 452 -24.29 -13.06 -13.86
CA LYS A 452 -24.48 -12.27 -15.09
C LYS A 452 -23.13 -11.80 -15.66
N TYR A 453 -22.20 -11.45 -14.81
CA TYR A 453 -20.88 -10.92 -15.18
C TYR A 453 -19.89 -12.02 -15.58
N PHE A 454 -19.82 -13.11 -14.79
CA PHE A 454 -18.90 -14.24 -14.96
C PHE A 454 -19.55 -15.40 -15.72
N LYS A 455 -20.43 -15.18 -16.69
CA LYS A 455 -20.82 -16.28 -17.60
C LYS A 455 -19.54 -16.89 -18.17
N PHE A 456 -19.22 -18.11 -17.73
CA PHE A 456 -17.94 -18.82 -17.96
C PHE A 456 -17.54 -18.90 -19.44
N ASP A 457 -18.49 -18.91 -20.37
CA ASP A 457 -18.26 -18.90 -21.82
C ASP A 457 -17.62 -17.60 -22.35
N ASN A 458 -17.75 -16.49 -21.61
CA ASN A 458 -17.14 -15.20 -21.99
C ASN A 458 -15.71 -15.03 -21.47
N ILE A 459 -15.32 -15.72 -20.41
CA ILE A 459 -13.97 -15.62 -19.86
C ILE A 459 -12.97 -16.27 -20.82
N LYS A 460 -13.30 -17.44 -21.38
CA LYS A 460 -12.45 -18.13 -22.36
C LYS A 460 -12.24 -17.28 -23.63
N LYS A 461 -13.30 -16.66 -24.15
CA LYS A 461 -13.21 -15.72 -25.30
C LYS A 461 -12.51 -14.40 -24.99
N ARG A 462 -12.45 -13.97 -23.71
CA ARG A 462 -11.75 -12.73 -23.30
C ARG A 462 -10.26 -12.97 -23.05
N MET A 463 -9.86 -14.18 -22.70
CA MET A 463 -8.44 -14.56 -22.53
C MET A 463 -7.75 -14.88 -23.87
N GLU A 464 -8.53 -15.19 -24.92
CA GLU A 464 -8.04 -15.49 -26.26
C GLU A 464 -8.02 -14.26 -27.21
N ARG A 465 -8.58 -13.14 -26.79
CA ARG A 465 -8.51 -11.82 -27.46
C ARG A 465 -7.63 -10.84 -26.67
#